data_3e530c14b894476353f36ffb9abc4bc8
#
_entry.id   3e530c14b894476353f36ffb9abc4bc8
#
_cell.length_a   1.000
_cell.length_b   1.000
_cell.length_c   1.000
_cell.angle_alpha   90.00
_cell.angle_beta   90.00
_cell.angle_gamma   90.00
#
_symmetry.space_group_name_H-M   'P 1'
#
loop_
_entity.id
_entity.type
_entity.pdbx_description
1 polymer ?
#
loop_
_entity_poly.entity_id
_entity_poly.type
_entity_poly.pdbx_seq_one_letter_code
_entity_poly.pdbx_strand_id
1 'polypeptide(L)'
;FSLKKDFGIPIPFLEKTAATINIRSFYDLNGDGNQNSKDEGSISNVVVRIGNYEIITNENGKAIMKNVPQKKYALQVIPLDKLEGWFPNVSDSIIINSDGLATIPFVRGVKISGDIVLDRQKIAIIDDKPVDLSRIKISAFGSKNVYNTLTDKKGHFEFYLPNGKYIVTMDEKVLGSTYKLARNNIPVTLKNDQDGMYISFYVVERRRKVIIKDFNKKN
;
A
#
# COMPACT_ATOMS: atom_id res chain seq x y z
N PHE A 1 9.93 43.06 -26.98
CA PHE A 1 10.19 42.62 -25.58
C PHE A 1 9.25 43.41 -24.69
N SER A 2 8.20 42.78 -24.15
CA SER A 2 7.29 43.39 -23.18
C SER A 2 7.61 42.82 -21.79
N LEU A 3 8.24 43.62 -20.94
CA LEU A 3 8.49 43.34 -19.54
C LEU A 3 7.23 43.76 -18.78
N LYS A 4 6.33 42.80 -18.47
CA LYS A 4 5.28 43.00 -17.49
C LYS A 4 5.87 42.77 -16.09
N LYS A 5 6.16 43.83 -15.38
CA LYS A 5 6.48 43.79 -13.96
C LYS A 5 5.19 44.03 -13.20
N ASP A 6 4.61 42.96 -12.64
CA ASP A 6 3.48 43.09 -11.73
C ASP A 6 3.95 43.75 -10.43
N PHE A 7 3.69 45.04 -10.29
CA PHE A 7 3.84 45.75 -9.01
C PHE A 7 2.62 45.37 -8.15
N GLY A 8 2.79 44.44 -7.25
CA GLY A 8 1.82 44.19 -6.20
C GLY A 8 1.74 45.39 -5.24
N ILE A 9 0.92 46.40 -5.56
CA ILE A 9 0.56 47.44 -4.60
C ILE A 9 -0.36 46.79 -3.58
N PRO A 10 -0.04 46.72 -2.27
CA PRO A 10 -0.98 46.23 -1.28
C PRO A 10 -2.13 47.22 -1.20
N ILE A 11 -3.27 46.87 -1.79
CA ILE A 11 -4.51 47.61 -1.65
C ILE A 11 -5.10 47.17 -0.29
N PRO A 12 -5.12 48.04 0.74
CA PRO A 12 -5.76 47.72 2.01
C PRO A 12 -7.25 47.49 1.73
N PHE A 13 -7.77 46.34 2.18
CA PHE A 13 -9.12 45.82 1.98
C PHE A 13 -9.37 44.80 0.81
N LEU A 14 -8.37 44.42 0.01
CA LEU A 14 -8.52 43.22 -0.82
C LEU A 14 -8.14 42.00 0.01
N GLU A 15 -9.09 41.12 0.29
CA GLU A 15 -8.83 39.83 0.90
C GLU A 15 -7.87 39.05 -0.01
N LYS A 16 -6.80 38.50 0.57
CA LYS A 16 -5.83 37.70 -0.14
C LYS A 16 -6.53 36.43 -0.63
N THR A 17 -6.79 36.34 -1.91
CA THR A 17 -7.52 35.21 -2.51
C THR A 17 -6.64 34.00 -2.81
N ALA A 18 -5.33 34.12 -2.63
CA ALA A 18 -4.36 33.06 -2.84
C ALA A 18 -3.39 32.93 -1.67
N ALA A 19 -2.99 31.72 -1.39
CA ALA A 19 -2.14 31.36 -0.27
C ALA A 19 -0.78 30.81 -0.72
N THR A 20 0.19 30.89 0.18
CA THR A 20 1.48 30.20 0.10
C THR A 20 1.45 29.01 1.05
N ILE A 21 1.65 27.81 0.54
CA ILE A 21 1.63 26.57 1.32
C ILE A 21 3.05 26.05 1.45
N ASN A 22 3.56 26.03 2.67
CA ASN A 22 4.79 25.35 3.02
C ASN A 22 4.47 23.88 3.25
N ILE A 23 5.20 23.00 2.56
CA ILE A 23 5.00 21.56 2.65
C ILE A 23 6.18 20.96 3.39
N ARG A 24 5.91 19.96 4.26
CA ARG A 24 6.93 19.22 4.99
C ARG A 24 6.57 17.74 5.04
N SER A 25 7.44 16.87 4.49
CA SER A 25 7.33 15.42 4.53
C SER A 25 8.38 14.81 5.47
N PHE A 26 7.97 13.84 6.28
CA PHE A 26 8.82 13.27 7.33
C PHE A 26 8.32 11.89 7.77
N TYR A 27 9.19 11.12 8.43
CA TYR A 27 8.84 9.88 9.12
C TYR A 27 8.18 10.21 10.45
N ASP A 28 6.93 9.85 10.59
CA ASP A 28 6.16 10.03 11.81
C ASP A 28 6.21 8.73 12.63
N LEU A 29 7.13 8.68 13.58
CA LEU A 29 7.42 7.48 14.37
C LEU A 29 6.38 7.21 15.43
N ASN A 30 5.77 8.26 15.99
CA ASN A 30 4.81 8.19 17.07
C ASN A 30 3.35 8.29 16.62
N GLY A 31 3.10 8.62 15.33
CA GLY A 31 1.77 8.70 14.73
C GLY A 31 0.97 9.95 15.12
N ASP A 32 1.62 11.01 15.65
CA ASP A 32 0.94 12.23 16.09
C ASP A 32 0.76 13.28 14.98
N GLY A 33 1.31 13.06 13.79
CA GLY A 33 1.21 13.94 12.64
C GLY A 33 2.12 15.18 12.72
N ASN A 34 3.04 15.26 13.70
CA ASN A 34 3.94 16.38 13.90
C ASN A 34 5.40 15.90 13.90
N GLN A 35 6.28 16.64 13.24
CA GLN A 35 7.72 16.37 13.31
C GLN A 35 8.30 17.01 14.57
N ASN A 36 8.36 16.30 15.68
CA ASN A 36 8.75 16.78 17.01
C ASN A 36 9.94 16.04 17.64
N SER A 37 10.36 14.92 17.07
CA SER A 37 11.54 14.15 17.48
C SER A 37 12.69 14.35 16.51
N LYS A 38 13.94 14.28 17.02
CA LYS A 38 15.15 14.28 16.16
C LYS A 38 15.27 13.05 15.29
N ASP A 39 14.62 11.95 15.71
CA ASP A 39 14.63 10.68 14.99
C ASP A 39 13.61 10.65 13.86
N GLU A 40 12.69 11.62 13.82
CA GLU A 40 11.73 11.80 12.74
C GLU A 40 12.38 12.52 11.55
N GLY A 41 13.15 11.76 10.80
CA GLY A 41 13.87 12.25 9.62
C GLY A 41 12.95 12.78 8.55
N SER A 42 13.44 13.76 7.78
CA SER A 42 12.73 14.30 6.62
C SER A 42 12.74 13.31 5.45
N ILE A 43 11.70 13.35 4.60
CA ILE A 43 11.60 12.51 3.39
C ILE A 43 11.66 13.40 2.17
N SER A 44 12.68 13.19 1.32
CA SER A 44 12.85 13.86 0.03
C SER A 44 12.02 13.19 -1.08
N ASN A 45 11.99 13.81 -2.26
CA ASN A 45 11.41 13.24 -3.47
C ASN A 45 9.96 12.80 -3.34
N VAL A 46 9.18 13.54 -2.54
CA VAL A 46 7.74 13.31 -2.42
C VAL A 46 7.00 14.29 -3.33
N VAL A 47 6.29 13.76 -4.31
CA VAL A 47 5.38 14.55 -5.15
C VAL A 47 4.11 14.84 -4.36
N VAL A 48 3.78 16.12 -4.20
CA VAL A 48 2.55 16.58 -3.57
C VAL A 48 1.71 17.30 -4.60
N ARG A 49 0.52 16.78 -4.89
CA ARG A 49 -0.48 17.37 -5.78
C ARG A 49 -1.64 17.93 -5.00
N ILE A 50 -1.90 19.20 -5.17
CA ILE A 50 -3.05 19.93 -4.60
C ILE A 50 -3.91 20.41 -5.76
N GLY A 51 -4.92 19.63 -6.13
CA GLY A 51 -5.69 19.87 -7.36
C GLY A 51 -4.79 19.82 -8.61
N ASN A 52 -4.65 20.95 -9.31
CA ASN A 52 -3.80 21.07 -10.50
C ASN A 52 -2.37 21.55 -10.18
N TYR A 53 -2.05 21.81 -8.92
CA TYR A 53 -0.73 22.24 -8.48
C TYR A 53 0.10 21.03 -8.09
N GLU A 54 1.35 20.99 -8.53
CA GLU A 54 2.28 19.90 -8.24
C GLU A 54 3.63 20.44 -7.83
N ILE A 55 4.23 19.84 -6.82
CA ILE A 55 5.58 20.15 -6.36
C ILE A 55 6.25 18.90 -5.77
N ILE A 56 7.57 18.89 -5.80
CA ILE A 56 8.39 17.82 -5.23
C ILE A 56 9.15 18.36 -4.02
N THR A 57 9.19 17.60 -2.93
CA THR A 57 9.98 17.97 -1.75
C THR A 57 11.48 17.80 -2.00
N ASN A 58 12.26 18.73 -1.48
CA ASN A 58 13.72 18.74 -1.57
C ASN A 58 14.37 17.75 -0.58
N GLU A 59 15.70 17.70 -0.50
CA GLU A 59 16.49 16.84 0.38
C GLU A 59 16.13 16.99 1.87
N ASN A 60 15.60 18.13 2.28
CA ASN A 60 15.13 18.39 3.65
C ASN A 60 13.62 18.11 3.82
N GLY A 61 12.99 17.41 2.89
CA GLY A 61 11.56 17.12 2.92
C GLY A 61 10.67 18.36 2.78
N LYS A 62 11.16 19.47 2.24
CA LYS A 62 10.45 20.74 2.16
C LYS A 62 10.13 21.14 0.75
N ALA A 63 8.96 21.77 0.57
CA ALA A 63 8.58 22.43 -0.66
C ALA A 63 7.71 23.67 -0.35
N ILE A 64 7.61 24.62 -1.29
CA ILE A 64 6.81 25.83 -1.14
C ILE A 64 5.96 26.00 -2.40
N MET A 65 4.65 25.89 -2.26
CA MET A 65 3.68 26.11 -3.31
C MET A 65 3.07 27.50 -3.14
N LYS A 66 3.25 28.39 -4.12
CA LYS A 66 2.82 29.78 -4.07
C LYS A 66 1.58 30.00 -4.92
N ASN A 67 0.82 31.05 -4.56
CA ASN A 67 -0.34 31.52 -5.31
C ASN A 67 -1.43 30.43 -5.51
N VAL A 68 -1.68 29.61 -4.48
CA VAL A 68 -2.74 28.61 -4.50
C VAL A 68 -4.05 29.28 -4.05
N PRO A 69 -5.10 29.33 -4.90
CA PRO A 69 -6.37 29.94 -4.52
C PRO A 69 -7.00 29.26 -3.29
N GLN A 70 -7.69 30.04 -2.49
CA GLN A 70 -8.31 29.57 -1.25
C GLN A 70 -9.60 28.79 -1.55
N LYS A 71 -9.53 27.46 -1.44
CA LYS A 71 -10.65 26.54 -1.58
C LYS A 71 -10.28 25.12 -1.13
N LYS A 72 -11.22 24.21 -1.23
CA LYS A 72 -10.98 22.77 -1.02
C LYS A 72 -10.39 22.14 -2.28
N TYR A 73 -9.37 21.31 -2.11
CA TYR A 73 -8.69 20.56 -3.16
C TYR A 73 -8.61 19.08 -2.86
N ALA A 74 -8.53 18.26 -3.90
CA ALA A 74 -8.03 16.89 -3.77
C ALA A 74 -6.52 16.94 -3.46
N LEU A 75 -6.08 16.09 -2.55
CA LEU A 75 -4.67 15.93 -2.16
C LEU A 75 -4.20 14.54 -2.58
N GLN A 76 -3.07 14.48 -3.29
CA GLN A 76 -2.36 13.25 -3.61
C GLN A 76 -0.91 13.36 -3.18
N VAL A 77 -0.39 12.30 -2.58
CA VAL A 77 1.00 12.21 -2.12
C VAL A 77 1.61 10.95 -2.73
N ILE A 78 2.71 11.12 -3.47
CA ILE A 78 3.37 10.05 -4.21
C ILE A 78 4.87 10.12 -3.92
N PRO A 79 5.43 9.24 -3.08
CA PRO A 79 6.87 9.13 -2.93
C PRO A 79 7.46 8.56 -4.23
N LEU A 80 8.53 9.18 -4.74
CA LEU A 80 9.25 8.70 -5.92
C LEU A 80 10.23 7.58 -5.54
N ASP A 81 10.76 7.64 -4.33
CA ASP A 81 11.64 6.60 -3.79
C ASP A 81 10.81 5.51 -3.12
N LYS A 82 11.32 4.27 -3.17
CA LYS A 82 10.68 3.15 -2.49
C LYS A 82 10.88 3.27 -0.98
N LEU A 83 9.84 3.69 -0.28
CA LEU A 83 9.80 3.78 1.18
C LEU A 83 9.24 2.47 1.75
N GLU A 84 10.10 1.46 1.96
CA GLU A 84 9.66 0.14 2.42
C GLU A 84 8.92 0.21 3.76
N GLY A 85 7.62 -0.10 3.72
CA GLY A 85 6.76 -0.14 4.89
C GLY A 85 6.32 1.22 5.43
N TRP A 86 6.59 2.33 4.73
CA TRP A 86 6.12 3.66 5.11
C TRP A 86 5.07 4.18 4.14
N PHE A 87 4.00 4.73 4.67
CA PHE A 87 2.84 5.17 3.91
C PHE A 87 2.42 6.57 4.33
N PRO A 88 2.02 7.46 3.39
CA PRO A 88 1.51 8.77 3.73
C PRO A 88 0.21 8.64 4.53
N ASN A 89 0.14 9.32 5.67
CA ASN A 89 -1.03 9.36 6.55
C ASN A 89 -1.71 10.72 6.46
N VAL A 90 -2.32 10.99 5.31
CA VAL A 90 -3.02 12.24 5.00
C VAL A 90 -4.41 11.97 4.46
N SER A 91 -5.30 12.95 4.61
CA SER A 91 -6.62 12.91 3.99
C SER A 91 -6.54 13.07 2.48
N ASP A 92 -7.52 12.55 1.72
CA ASP A 92 -7.61 12.71 0.26
C ASP A 92 -7.92 14.15 -0.19
N SER A 93 -8.13 15.06 0.75
CA SER A 93 -8.42 16.46 0.45
C SER A 93 -7.83 17.40 1.50
N ILE A 94 -7.52 18.61 1.05
CA ILE A 94 -7.03 19.71 1.89
C ILE A 94 -7.87 20.96 1.65
N ILE A 95 -8.12 21.73 2.70
CA ILE A 95 -8.78 23.02 2.63
C ILE A 95 -7.71 24.11 2.82
N ILE A 96 -7.60 25.01 1.87
CA ILE A 96 -6.67 26.13 1.90
C ILE A 96 -7.48 27.41 2.15
N ASN A 97 -7.29 28.03 3.30
CA ASN A 97 -7.97 29.27 3.70
C ASN A 97 -6.98 30.44 3.85
N SER A 98 -5.70 30.17 4.06
CA SER A 98 -4.65 31.16 4.27
C SER A 98 -3.27 30.56 4.00
N ASP A 99 -2.22 31.36 4.07
CA ASP A 99 -0.85 30.87 4.14
C ASP A 99 -0.70 29.88 5.30
N GLY A 100 0.03 28.79 5.09
CA GLY A 100 0.14 27.77 6.11
C GLY A 100 1.16 26.68 5.85
N LEU A 101 1.21 25.73 6.78
CA LEU A 101 2.02 24.53 6.72
C LEU A 101 1.11 23.32 6.44
N ALA A 102 1.46 22.56 5.39
CA ALA A 102 0.88 21.26 5.12
C ALA A 102 1.90 20.17 5.50
N THR A 103 1.65 19.45 6.58
CA THR A 103 2.46 18.31 6.99
C THR A 103 2.05 17.07 6.25
N ILE A 104 3.03 16.29 5.81
CA ILE A 104 2.87 15.01 5.13
C ILE A 104 3.61 13.96 5.96
N PRO A 105 2.99 13.49 7.06
CA PRO A 105 3.54 12.44 7.89
C PRO A 105 3.49 11.10 7.15
N PHE A 106 4.57 10.32 7.24
CA PHE A 106 4.62 8.94 6.79
C PHE A 106 4.69 8.03 8.01
N VAL A 107 3.70 7.18 8.18
CA VAL A 107 3.60 6.22 9.28
C VAL A 107 4.02 4.83 8.84
N ARG A 108 4.55 4.04 9.77
CA ARG A 108 4.91 2.67 9.52
C ARG A 108 3.67 1.80 9.36
N GLY A 109 3.62 1.00 8.29
CA GLY A 109 2.59 -0.01 8.11
C GLY A 109 2.83 -1.25 8.98
N VAL A 110 1.78 -2.05 9.16
CA VAL A 110 1.84 -3.33 9.86
C VAL A 110 2.46 -4.39 8.94
N LYS A 111 3.42 -5.15 9.46
CA LYS A 111 4.05 -6.27 8.75
C LYS A 111 3.06 -7.44 8.66
N ILE A 112 2.79 -7.91 7.45
CA ILE A 112 2.11 -9.18 7.19
C ILE A 112 3.17 -10.16 6.72
N SER A 113 3.21 -11.32 7.36
CA SER A 113 4.05 -12.44 6.92
C SER A 113 3.23 -13.72 6.88
N GLY A 114 3.73 -14.74 6.18
CA GLY A 114 3.04 -16.02 6.14
C GLY A 114 3.70 -17.03 5.23
N ASP A 115 3.12 -18.21 5.21
CA ASP A 115 3.61 -19.35 4.45
C ASP A 115 2.51 -20.01 3.63
N ILE A 116 2.92 -20.60 2.52
CA ILE A 116 2.11 -21.56 1.79
C ILE A 116 2.42 -22.94 2.36
N VAL A 117 1.44 -23.57 2.99
CA VAL A 117 1.54 -24.89 3.60
C VAL A 117 0.91 -25.93 2.67
N LEU A 118 1.72 -26.87 2.19
CA LEU A 118 1.23 -27.97 1.38
C LEU A 118 0.78 -29.12 2.29
N ASP A 119 -0.54 -29.35 2.37
CA ASP A 119 -1.12 -30.47 3.09
C ASP A 119 -1.16 -31.69 2.16
N ARG A 120 -0.16 -32.55 2.29
CA ARG A 120 -0.07 -33.83 1.55
C ARG A 120 -0.80 -34.90 2.36
N GLN A 121 -1.90 -35.41 1.84
CA GLN A 121 -2.52 -36.60 2.42
C GLN A 121 -1.56 -37.80 2.25
N LYS A 122 -1.26 -38.51 3.35
CA LYS A 122 -0.28 -39.63 3.41
C LYS A 122 -0.60 -40.83 2.47
N ILE A 123 -1.70 -40.81 1.75
CA ILE A 123 -2.23 -41.95 0.95
C ILE A 123 -2.16 -41.68 -0.56
N ALA A 124 -1.80 -40.50 -0.99
CA ALA A 124 -1.75 -40.19 -2.42
C ALA A 124 -0.39 -40.59 -3.00
N ILE A 125 -0.38 -41.65 -3.79
CA ILE A 125 0.76 -42.00 -4.66
C ILE A 125 0.74 -40.99 -5.82
N ILE A 126 1.41 -39.88 -5.64
CA ILE A 126 1.54 -38.84 -6.66
C ILE A 126 3.03 -38.58 -6.90
N ASP A 127 3.33 -38.31 -8.17
CA ASP A 127 4.64 -37.86 -8.64
C ASP A 127 5.40 -37.08 -7.57
N ASP A 128 6.56 -37.59 -7.18
CA ASP A 128 7.44 -37.02 -6.14
C ASP A 128 8.08 -35.67 -6.54
N LYS A 129 7.57 -35.02 -7.56
CA LYS A 129 8.06 -33.70 -7.94
C LYS A 129 7.68 -32.68 -6.89
N PRO A 130 8.65 -32.03 -6.23
CA PRO A 130 8.36 -30.97 -5.30
C PRO A 130 7.59 -29.85 -6.03
N VAL A 131 6.51 -29.40 -5.42
CA VAL A 131 5.78 -28.21 -5.93
C VAL A 131 6.66 -26.99 -5.70
N ASP A 132 6.94 -26.25 -6.75
CA ASP A 132 7.64 -24.97 -6.62
C ASP A 132 6.67 -23.93 -6.06
N LEU A 133 6.92 -23.51 -4.83
CA LEU A 133 6.15 -22.49 -4.11
C LEU A 133 6.76 -21.10 -4.24
N SER A 134 7.79 -20.92 -5.06
CA SER A 134 8.44 -19.63 -5.29
C SER A 134 7.65 -18.76 -6.26
N ARG A 135 7.82 -17.42 -6.07
CA ARG A 135 7.24 -16.40 -6.97
C ARG A 135 5.72 -16.47 -7.13
N ILE A 136 5.04 -17.05 -6.17
CA ILE A 136 3.58 -17.05 -6.15
C ILE A 136 3.13 -15.67 -5.67
N LYS A 137 2.23 -15.05 -6.44
CA LYS A 137 1.72 -13.73 -6.12
C LYS A 137 0.72 -13.79 -4.98
N ILE A 138 1.00 -13.03 -3.92
CA ILE A 138 0.09 -12.75 -2.82
C ILE A 138 -0.40 -11.32 -2.97
N SER A 139 -1.71 -11.12 -2.89
CA SER A 139 -2.34 -9.81 -3.08
C SER A 139 -3.21 -9.46 -1.87
N ALA A 140 -3.10 -8.23 -1.38
CA ALA A 140 -3.97 -7.68 -0.36
C ALA A 140 -4.84 -6.58 -0.98
N PHE A 141 -6.14 -6.82 -1.04
CA PHE A 141 -7.13 -5.91 -1.59
C PHE A 141 -7.71 -5.05 -0.47
N GLY A 142 -7.38 -3.77 -0.47
CA GLY A 142 -8.00 -2.75 0.37
C GLY A 142 -9.14 -2.03 -0.34
N SER A 143 -9.71 -1.01 0.30
CA SER A 143 -10.82 -0.22 -0.27
C SER A 143 -10.42 0.60 -1.50
N LYS A 144 -9.17 1.07 -1.59
CA LYS A 144 -8.67 1.94 -2.66
C LYS A 144 -7.45 1.37 -3.38
N ASN A 145 -6.64 0.57 -2.70
CA ASN A 145 -5.34 0.12 -3.17
C ASN A 145 -5.22 -1.40 -3.12
N VAL A 146 -4.37 -1.93 -3.99
CA VAL A 146 -3.97 -3.34 -4.00
C VAL A 146 -2.46 -3.40 -3.77
N TYR A 147 -2.05 -4.16 -2.77
CA TYR A 147 -0.65 -4.40 -2.45
C TYR A 147 -0.28 -5.83 -2.83
N ASN A 148 0.91 -6.02 -3.35
CA ASN A 148 1.35 -7.32 -3.84
C ASN A 148 2.76 -7.64 -3.32
N THR A 149 2.98 -8.92 -3.06
CA THR A 149 4.30 -9.50 -2.83
C THR A 149 4.42 -10.85 -3.52
N LEU A 150 5.61 -11.40 -3.57
CA LEU A 150 5.89 -12.73 -4.12
C LEU A 150 6.48 -13.60 -3.03
N THR A 151 6.15 -14.89 -3.08
CA THR A 151 6.76 -15.88 -2.18
C THR A 151 8.22 -16.15 -2.55
N ASP A 152 9.00 -16.52 -1.55
CA ASP A 152 10.37 -17.06 -1.71
C ASP A 152 10.35 -18.55 -2.10
N LYS A 153 11.54 -19.17 -2.19
CA LYS A 153 11.70 -20.60 -2.54
C LYS A 153 11.04 -21.56 -1.55
N LYS A 154 10.78 -21.13 -0.32
CA LYS A 154 10.14 -21.94 0.72
C LYS A 154 8.62 -21.73 0.76
N GLY A 155 8.10 -20.82 -0.06
CA GLY A 155 6.70 -20.41 -0.03
C GLY A 155 6.40 -19.36 1.05
N HIS A 156 7.44 -18.76 1.67
CA HIS A 156 7.30 -17.67 2.62
C HIS A 156 7.08 -16.34 1.89
N PHE A 157 6.25 -15.47 2.47
CA PHE A 157 6.03 -14.11 1.97
C PHE A 157 5.95 -13.10 3.11
N GLU A 158 6.33 -11.87 2.80
CA GLU A 158 6.14 -10.74 3.70
C GLU A 158 5.90 -9.45 2.92
N PHE A 159 5.16 -8.53 3.50
CA PHE A 159 4.96 -7.17 3.03
C PHE A 159 4.36 -6.29 4.13
N TYR A 160 4.40 -4.99 3.92
CA TYR A 160 3.81 -4.02 4.85
C TYR A 160 2.54 -3.46 4.26
N LEU A 161 1.53 -3.25 5.10
CA LEU A 161 0.26 -2.63 4.73
C LEU A 161 -0.08 -1.49 5.68
N PRO A 162 -0.65 -0.39 5.18
CA PRO A 162 -1.23 0.64 6.05
C PRO A 162 -2.35 0.04 6.91
N ASN A 163 -2.74 0.77 7.95
CA ASN A 163 -3.93 0.42 8.70
C ASN A 163 -5.15 0.32 7.82
N GLY A 164 -6.00 -0.65 8.10
CA GLY A 164 -7.19 -0.85 7.30
C GLY A 164 -7.72 -2.27 7.30
N LYS A 165 -8.75 -2.47 6.49
CA LYS A 165 -9.34 -3.79 6.25
C LYS A 165 -8.92 -4.26 4.85
N TYR A 166 -8.47 -5.50 4.79
CA TYR A 166 -8.00 -6.12 3.56
C TYR A 166 -8.56 -7.52 3.41
N ILE A 167 -8.60 -7.98 2.16
CA ILE A 167 -8.76 -9.39 1.82
C ILE A 167 -7.44 -9.84 1.19
N VAL A 168 -6.75 -10.76 1.87
CA VAL A 168 -5.48 -11.32 1.37
C VAL A 168 -5.77 -12.58 0.57
N THR A 169 -5.24 -12.66 -0.63
CA THR A 169 -5.45 -13.77 -1.57
C THR A 169 -4.12 -14.25 -2.15
N MET A 170 -4.12 -15.49 -2.61
CA MET A 170 -3.03 -16.09 -3.38
C MET A 170 -3.47 -16.34 -4.82
N ASP A 171 -2.58 -16.22 -5.80
CA ASP A 171 -2.87 -16.62 -7.17
C ASP A 171 -2.93 -18.16 -7.29
N GLU A 172 -4.14 -18.70 -7.26
CA GLU A 172 -4.39 -20.15 -7.30
C GLU A 172 -4.06 -20.79 -8.64
N LYS A 173 -3.97 -20.01 -9.73
CA LYS A 173 -3.69 -20.53 -11.08
C LYS A 173 -2.36 -21.25 -11.18
N VAL A 174 -1.39 -20.86 -10.35
CA VAL A 174 -0.05 -21.46 -10.31
C VAL A 174 -0.06 -22.90 -9.76
N LEU A 175 -1.11 -23.31 -9.04
CA LEU A 175 -1.24 -24.64 -8.45
C LEU A 175 -1.61 -25.74 -9.47
N GLY A 176 -1.97 -25.36 -10.70
CA GLY A 176 -2.40 -26.28 -11.74
C GLY A 176 -3.68 -27.05 -11.40
N SER A 177 -3.84 -28.24 -12.02
CA SER A 177 -5.04 -29.07 -11.83
C SER A 177 -4.98 -29.99 -10.61
N THR A 178 -3.79 -30.24 -10.08
CA THR A 178 -3.55 -31.23 -9.01
C THR A 178 -3.89 -30.67 -7.62
N TYR A 179 -3.69 -29.38 -7.43
CA TYR A 179 -3.84 -28.74 -6.13
C TYR A 179 -4.92 -27.66 -6.14
N LYS A 180 -5.43 -27.33 -4.98
CA LYS A 180 -6.35 -26.21 -4.75
C LYS A 180 -6.10 -25.59 -3.37
N LEU A 181 -6.50 -24.34 -3.19
CA LEU A 181 -6.52 -23.72 -1.88
C LEU A 181 -7.70 -24.23 -1.05
N ALA A 182 -7.44 -24.50 0.22
CA ALA A 182 -8.50 -24.79 1.20
C ALA A 182 -9.36 -23.54 1.42
N ARG A 183 -8.71 -22.38 1.51
CA ARG A 183 -9.33 -21.06 1.62
C ARG A 183 -8.43 -20.02 0.93
N ASN A 184 -8.98 -19.24 0.01
CA ASN A 184 -8.22 -18.20 -0.70
C ASN A 184 -8.43 -16.80 -0.10
N ASN A 185 -9.64 -16.44 0.30
CA ASN A 185 -9.94 -15.11 0.80
C ASN A 185 -9.76 -15.04 2.31
N ILE A 186 -8.66 -14.45 2.78
CA ILE A 186 -8.37 -14.28 4.21
C ILE A 186 -8.62 -12.81 4.59
N PRO A 187 -9.70 -12.51 5.32
CA PRO A 187 -9.95 -11.15 5.80
C PRO A 187 -8.98 -10.82 6.93
N VAL A 188 -8.35 -9.65 6.85
CA VAL A 188 -7.46 -9.11 7.87
C VAL A 188 -7.86 -7.68 8.21
N THR A 189 -7.70 -7.31 9.47
CA THR A 189 -7.90 -5.93 9.95
C THR A 189 -6.65 -5.51 10.68
N LEU A 190 -6.01 -4.45 10.22
CA LEU A 190 -4.74 -3.95 10.72
C LEU A 190 -4.94 -2.65 11.49
N LYS A 191 -4.26 -2.52 12.62
CA LYS A 191 -4.25 -1.33 13.49
C LYS A 191 -2.81 -0.93 13.79
N ASN A 192 -2.58 0.34 14.10
CA ASN A 192 -1.23 0.93 14.34
C ASN A 192 -0.42 0.26 15.47
N ASP A 193 -1.08 -0.35 16.42
CA ASP A 193 -0.51 -0.92 17.63
C ASP A 193 -0.14 -2.41 17.50
N GLN A 194 -0.16 -2.96 16.27
CA GLN A 194 0.14 -4.38 16.04
C GLN A 194 1.59 -4.57 15.58
N ASP A 195 2.32 -5.47 16.25
CA ASP A 195 3.69 -5.85 15.88
C ASP A 195 3.79 -6.60 14.56
N GLY A 196 2.67 -7.10 14.06
CA GLY A 196 2.56 -7.83 12.81
C GLY A 196 1.41 -8.82 12.82
N MET A 197 1.17 -9.46 11.67
CA MET A 197 0.20 -10.52 11.51
C MET A 197 0.78 -11.65 10.68
N TYR A 198 0.57 -12.88 11.14
CA TYR A 198 0.96 -14.08 10.41
C TYR A 198 -0.26 -14.79 9.85
N ILE A 199 -0.19 -15.18 8.58
CA ILE A 199 -1.28 -15.89 7.89
C ILE A 199 -0.73 -17.08 7.10
N SER A 200 -1.51 -18.15 6.94
CA SER A 200 -1.11 -19.33 6.19
C SER A 200 -2.14 -19.65 5.10
N PHE A 201 -1.63 -19.95 3.91
CA PHE A 201 -2.42 -20.52 2.83
C PHE A 201 -2.24 -22.02 2.77
N TYR A 202 -3.30 -22.77 3.08
CA TYR A 202 -3.28 -24.24 3.02
C TYR A 202 -3.64 -24.71 1.62
N VAL A 203 -2.70 -25.38 0.99
CA VAL A 203 -2.84 -26.00 -0.33
C VAL A 203 -3.11 -27.48 -0.12
N VAL A 204 -4.24 -27.94 -0.63
CA VAL A 204 -4.67 -29.34 -0.52
C VAL A 204 -4.74 -29.97 -1.90
N GLU A 205 -4.52 -31.28 -1.94
CA GLU A 205 -4.63 -32.04 -3.16
C GLU A 205 -6.08 -32.20 -3.60
N ARG A 206 -6.36 -32.07 -4.90
CA ARG A 206 -7.68 -32.34 -5.46
C ARG A 206 -7.94 -33.84 -5.47
N ARG A 207 -8.99 -34.32 -4.82
CA ARG A 207 -9.39 -35.72 -4.88
C ARG A 207 -9.72 -36.10 -6.33
N ARG A 208 -9.06 -37.13 -6.87
CA ARG A 208 -9.44 -37.69 -8.16
C ARG A 208 -10.82 -38.32 -8.04
N LYS A 209 -11.72 -38.05 -9.01
CA LYS A 209 -12.95 -38.84 -9.18
C LYS A 209 -12.52 -40.24 -9.61
N VAL A 210 -12.73 -41.22 -8.75
CA VAL A 210 -12.60 -42.64 -9.14
C VAL A 210 -13.84 -42.97 -9.97
N ILE A 211 -13.67 -43.13 -11.28
CA ILE A 211 -14.72 -43.67 -12.18
C ILE A 211 -14.59 -45.16 -12.10
N ILE A 212 -15.43 -45.82 -11.32
CA ILE A 212 -15.56 -47.27 -11.33
C ILE A 212 -16.33 -47.62 -12.61
N LYS A 213 -15.65 -48.16 -13.59
CA LYS A 213 -16.31 -48.77 -14.77
C LYS A 213 -16.85 -50.10 -14.33
N ASP A 214 -18.16 -50.21 -14.31
CA ASP A 214 -18.86 -51.46 -14.05
C ASP A 214 -18.74 -52.34 -15.30
N PHE A 215 -17.86 -53.36 -15.25
CA PHE A 215 -17.62 -54.26 -16.36
C PHE A 215 -18.70 -55.39 -16.47
N ASN A 216 -19.71 -55.39 -15.63
CA ASN A 216 -20.73 -56.46 -15.54
C ASN A 216 -22.03 -56.20 -16.33
N LYS A 217 -22.09 -55.25 -17.26
CA LYS A 217 -23.17 -55.23 -18.24
C LYS A 217 -22.78 -56.12 -19.43
N LYS A 218 -22.99 -57.47 -19.28
CA LYS A 218 -23.19 -58.37 -20.42
C LYS A 218 -24.58 -58.10 -20.99
N ASN A 219 -24.64 -57.80 -22.27
CA ASN A 219 -25.87 -57.87 -23.07
C ASN A 219 -26.49 -59.27 -23.02
#